data_6826721b26a855a553ed6da7fa456102
#
_entry.id   6826721b26a855a553ed6da7fa456102
#
_cell.length_a   1.000
_cell.length_b   1.000
_cell.length_c   1.000
_cell.angle_alpha   90.00
_cell.angle_beta   90.00
_cell.angle_gamma   90.00
#
_symmetry.space_group_name_H-M   'P 1'
#
loop_
_entity.id
_entity.type
_entity.pdbx_description
1 polymer ?
#
loop_
_entity_poly.entity_id
_entity_poly.type
_entity_poly.pdbx_seq_one_letter_code
_entity_poly.pdbx_strand_id
1 'polypeptide(L)'
;MNYWGLSQTASTEEYITSAIGVTATAEQTYREDATNEDDRHPTDYLGGSAPAEIEFKAYVTDAVTHIEWEFSDKEDFSNTIARYNDETLWYTFRDEGVTYVRLVASNSTATCQAYSETFTINIGEPRLEAPNVFSPGTSPGVNDEWKVAYKSIVSFKCWIFNKWGVQMFYFDSPDQGW
;
A
#
# COMPACT_ATOMS: atom_id res chain seq x y z
N MET A 1 -28.33 72.59 -1.42
CA MET A 1 -28.85 71.34 -2.08
C MET A 1 -27.67 70.51 -2.48
N ASN A 2 -27.51 69.38 -1.85
CA ASN A 2 -26.44 68.48 -2.16
C ASN A 2 -26.68 67.79 -3.49
N TYR A 3 -25.82 68.05 -4.43
CA TYR A 3 -25.84 67.43 -5.74
C TYR A 3 -25.51 65.94 -5.71
N TRP A 4 -25.21 65.44 -4.56
CA TRP A 4 -24.71 64.09 -4.32
C TRP A 4 -25.67 63.20 -3.58
N GLY A 5 -26.97 63.50 -3.65
CA GLY A 5 -28.02 62.75 -2.97
C GLY A 5 -28.49 61.49 -3.68
N LEU A 6 -27.77 60.98 -4.66
CA LEU A 6 -28.04 59.67 -5.23
C LEU A 6 -27.18 58.63 -4.50
N SER A 7 -27.75 58.03 -3.48
CA SER A 7 -27.26 56.81 -2.90
C SER A 7 -27.43 55.70 -3.94
N GLN A 8 -26.36 55.35 -4.65
CA GLN A 8 -26.31 54.16 -5.44
C GLN A 8 -25.84 53.03 -4.53
N THR A 9 -26.75 52.16 -4.17
CA THR A 9 -26.40 50.87 -3.55
C THR A 9 -26.12 49.87 -4.66
N ALA A 10 -24.88 49.48 -4.84
CA ALA A 10 -24.51 48.29 -5.61
C ALA A 10 -24.63 47.12 -4.67
N SER A 11 -25.59 46.24 -4.86
CA SER A 11 -25.58 44.91 -4.22
C SER A 11 -24.88 43.95 -5.17
N THR A 12 -23.78 43.37 -4.73
CA THR A 12 -23.21 42.23 -5.38
C THR A 12 -23.86 40.97 -4.77
N GLU A 13 -24.25 40.03 -5.60
CA GLU A 13 -24.64 38.71 -5.13
C GLU A 13 -23.43 38.07 -4.49
N GLU A 14 -23.58 37.58 -3.27
CA GLU A 14 -22.54 36.83 -2.60
C GLU A 14 -22.50 35.41 -3.22
N TYR A 15 -21.47 35.13 -4.01
CA TYR A 15 -21.25 33.78 -4.53
C TYR A 15 -20.46 33.00 -3.50
N ILE A 16 -21.12 32.09 -2.80
CA ILE A 16 -20.46 31.08 -1.98
C ILE A 16 -19.98 30.00 -2.95
N THR A 17 -18.69 29.98 -3.26
CA THR A 17 -18.07 28.85 -3.98
C THR A 17 -17.67 27.80 -2.97
N SER A 18 -18.24 26.62 -3.05
CA SER A 18 -17.78 25.47 -2.28
C SER A 18 -16.36 25.14 -2.73
N ALA A 19 -15.42 25.15 -1.78
CA ALA A 19 -14.05 24.78 -2.06
C ALA A 19 -13.94 23.27 -2.35
N ILE A 20 -13.14 22.90 -3.34
CA ILE A 20 -12.76 21.51 -3.55
C ILE A 20 -11.76 21.13 -2.45
N GLY A 21 -12.20 20.28 -1.54
CA GLY A 21 -11.37 19.69 -0.50
C GLY A 21 -11.26 18.18 -0.72
N VAL A 22 -10.04 17.65 -0.51
CA VAL A 22 -9.74 16.24 -0.62
C VAL A 22 -8.82 15.82 0.51
N THR A 23 -9.16 14.74 1.17
CA THR A 23 -8.27 13.98 2.06
C THR A 23 -8.43 12.50 1.73
N ALA A 24 -7.40 11.73 2.04
CA ALA A 24 -7.40 10.31 1.79
C ALA A 24 -6.71 9.58 2.95
N THR A 25 -7.06 8.31 3.13
CA THR A 25 -6.37 7.42 4.05
C THR A 25 -5.96 6.15 3.32
N ALA A 26 -4.86 5.54 3.75
CA ALA A 26 -4.41 4.24 3.29
C ALA A 26 -4.15 3.36 4.51
N GLU A 27 -4.76 2.18 4.54
CA GLU A 27 -4.63 1.22 5.63
C GLU A 27 -4.21 -0.14 5.05
N GLN A 28 -3.13 -0.71 5.56
CA GLN A 28 -2.63 -1.99 5.11
C GLN A 28 -3.17 -3.12 5.95
N THR A 29 -3.73 -4.15 5.30
CA THR A 29 -4.10 -5.40 5.93
C THR A 29 -2.84 -6.23 6.20
N TYR A 30 -2.66 -6.64 7.45
CA TYR A 30 -1.55 -7.48 7.87
C TYR A 30 -1.63 -8.88 7.26
N ARG A 31 -0.48 -9.37 6.73
CA ARG A 31 -0.33 -10.72 6.19
C ARG A 31 0.72 -11.49 7.00
N GLU A 32 0.26 -12.43 7.82
CA GLU A 32 1.10 -13.22 8.72
C GLU A 32 1.89 -14.31 7.98
N ASP A 33 1.36 -14.81 6.89
CA ASP A 33 1.87 -15.92 6.08
C ASP A 33 2.92 -15.54 5.02
N ALA A 34 3.20 -14.26 4.84
CA ALA A 34 4.07 -13.77 3.78
C ALA A 34 5.55 -13.69 4.17
N THR A 35 5.87 -13.67 5.47
CA THR A 35 7.24 -13.56 5.98
C THR A 35 7.36 -14.03 7.43
N ASN A 36 8.53 -14.54 7.83
CA ASN A 36 8.93 -14.74 9.22
C ASN A 36 10.04 -13.78 9.67
N GLU A 37 10.32 -12.75 8.86
CA GLU A 37 11.22 -11.64 9.22
C GLU A 37 10.44 -10.52 9.94
N ASP A 38 11.15 -9.58 10.56
CA ASP A 38 10.57 -8.54 11.43
C ASP A 38 9.74 -7.46 10.69
N ASP A 39 9.66 -7.51 9.38
CA ASP A 39 8.88 -6.57 8.57
C ASP A 39 7.42 -7.00 8.32
N ARG A 40 6.91 -7.97 9.06
CA ARG A 40 5.51 -8.40 9.01
C ARG A 40 4.50 -7.31 9.40
N HIS A 41 4.92 -6.38 10.25
CA HIS A 41 4.13 -5.27 10.74
C HIS A 41 4.78 -3.93 10.37
N PRO A 42 4.61 -3.44 9.15
CA PRO A 42 5.04 -2.08 8.84
C PRO A 42 4.21 -1.10 9.68
N THR A 43 4.86 -0.39 10.61
CA THR A 43 4.19 0.58 11.49
C THR A 43 4.28 2.00 10.97
N ASP A 44 5.34 2.30 10.21
CA ASP A 44 5.68 3.65 9.80
C ASP A 44 5.64 3.85 8.27
N TYR A 45 5.34 2.79 7.51
CA TYR A 45 5.28 2.83 6.05
C TYR A 45 4.32 1.77 5.50
N LEU A 46 3.86 1.98 4.25
CA LEU A 46 3.04 1.02 3.52
C LEU A 46 3.93 0.10 2.67
N GLY A 47 3.53 -1.16 2.56
CA GLY A 47 4.27 -2.16 1.77
C GLY A 47 4.94 -3.22 2.63
N GLY A 48 6.23 -3.46 2.44
CA GLY A 48 6.99 -4.53 3.07
C GLY A 48 7.00 -5.79 2.23
N SER A 49 6.44 -6.89 2.73
CA SER A 49 6.36 -8.16 1.99
C SER A 49 5.19 -8.20 1.03
N ALA A 50 5.40 -8.75 -0.17
CA ALA A 50 4.31 -9.04 -1.10
C ALA A 50 3.66 -10.40 -0.75
N PRO A 51 2.36 -10.55 -1.00
CA PRO A 51 1.42 -9.53 -1.45
C PRO A 51 1.01 -8.60 -0.32
N ALA A 52 0.96 -7.29 -0.56
CA ALA A 52 0.46 -6.31 0.38
C ALA A 52 -0.89 -5.79 -0.09
N GLU A 53 -1.93 -5.99 0.71
CA GLU A 53 -3.26 -5.48 0.44
C GLU A 53 -3.48 -4.20 1.22
N ILE A 54 -3.86 -3.14 0.52
CA ILE A 54 -4.06 -1.80 1.07
C ILE A 54 -5.45 -1.31 0.71
N GLU A 55 -6.19 -0.84 1.71
CA GLU A 55 -7.45 -0.14 1.55
C GLU A 55 -7.19 1.37 1.48
N PHE A 56 -7.61 1.97 0.39
CA PHE A 56 -7.59 3.42 0.19
C PHE A 56 -9.00 3.97 0.32
N LYS A 57 -9.20 5.02 1.12
CA LYS A 57 -10.49 5.71 1.30
C LYS A 57 -10.39 7.17 0.94
N ALA A 58 -11.33 7.63 0.12
CA ALA A 58 -11.47 9.01 -0.29
C ALA A 58 -12.44 9.77 0.62
N TYR A 59 -12.07 10.98 1.01
CA TYR A 59 -12.93 11.91 1.71
C TYR A 59 -12.90 13.24 0.98
N VAL A 60 -14.04 13.67 0.46
CA VAL A 60 -14.15 14.85 -0.40
C VAL A 60 -15.30 15.75 0.03
N THR A 61 -15.22 17.03 -0.31
CA THR A 61 -16.30 17.98 -0.09
C THR A 61 -17.39 17.85 -1.15
N ASP A 62 -18.60 18.37 -0.86
CA ASP A 62 -19.77 18.31 -1.75
C ASP A 62 -19.55 18.96 -3.13
N ALA A 63 -18.54 19.82 -3.27
CA ALA A 63 -18.18 20.46 -4.54
C ALA A 63 -17.45 19.52 -5.51
N VAL A 64 -16.96 18.38 -5.03
CA VAL A 64 -16.28 17.37 -5.84
C VAL A 64 -17.32 16.53 -6.57
N THR A 65 -17.16 16.39 -7.87
CA THR A 65 -18.02 15.55 -8.71
C THR A 65 -17.29 14.39 -9.35
N HIS A 66 -15.95 14.43 -9.30
CA HIS A 66 -15.11 13.38 -9.87
C HIS A 66 -13.91 13.14 -8.97
N ILE A 67 -13.64 11.87 -8.70
CA ILE A 67 -12.44 11.40 -7.98
C ILE A 67 -11.71 10.38 -8.83
N GLU A 68 -10.38 10.37 -8.71
CA GLU A 68 -9.53 9.41 -9.39
C GLU A 68 -8.29 9.12 -8.55
N TRP A 69 -8.05 7.86 -8.24
CA TRP A 69 -6.79 7.40 -7.68
C TRP A 69 -5.77 7.25 -8.79
N GLU A 70 -4.67 7.96 -8.69
CA GLU A 70 -3.54 7.83 -9.60
C GLU A 70 -2.43 7.01 -8.96
N PHE A 71 -1.98 5.97 -9.66
CA PHE A 71 -0.85 5.13 -9.32
C PHE A 71 0.31 5.46 -10.25
N SER A 72 1.49 5.67 -9.72
CA SER A 72 2.69 6.02 -10.48
C SER A 72 3.92 5.28 -9.96
N ASP A 73 4.86 4.99 -10.85
CA ASP A 73 6.21 4.53 -10.51
C ASP A 73 7.19 5.70 -10.27
N LYS A 74 6.68 6.96 -10.38
CA LYS A 74 7.43 8.18 -10.15
C LYS A 74 6.72 9.06 -9.13
N GLU A 75 7.48 9.64 -8.21
CA GLU A 75 6.98 10.54 -7.18
C GLU A 75 6.30 11.79 -7.74
N ASP A 76 6.76 12.27 -8.88
CA ASP A 76 6.20 13.43 -9.58
C ASP A 76 4.96 13.12 -10.44
N PHE A 77 4.51 11.87 -10.45
CA PHE A 77 3.39 11.38 -11.28
C PHE A 77 3.57 11.60 -12.78
N SER A 78 4.81 11.74 -13.26
CA SER A 78 5.11 11.87 -14.69
C SER A 78 4.82 10.58 -15.49
N ASN A 79 4.71 9.43 -14.81
CA ASN A 79 4.35 8.15 -15.40
C ASN A 79 3.24 7.46 -14.59
N THR A 80 1.99 7.75 -14.92
CA THR A 80 0.83 7.09 -14.31
C THR A 80 0.67 5.68 -14.88
N ILE A 81 0.68 4.66 -14.02
CA ILE A 81 0.60 3.24 -14.40
C ILE A 81 -0.83 2.67 -14.29
N ALA A 82 -1.66 3.23 -13.41
CA ALA A 82 -3.06 2.83 -13.25
C ALA A 82 -3.91 3.97 -12.69
N ARG A 83 -5.25 3.89 -12.90
CA ARG A 83 -6.24 4.83 -12.41
C ARG A 83 -7.51 4.11 -11.99
N TYR A 84 -8.12 4.55 -10.88
CA TYR A 84 -9.34 3.98 -10.29
C TYR A 84 -10.24 5.09 -9.76
N ASN A 85 -11.57 4.91 -9.83
CA ASN A 85 -12.56 5.95 -9.49
C ASN A 85 -13.43 5.58 -8.27
N ASP A 86 -13.07 4.55 -7.53
CA ASP A 86 -13.83 4.06 -6.39
C ASP A 86 -13.60 4.95 -5.16
N GLU A 87 -14.62 5.24 -4.36
CA GLU A 87 -14.49 5.95 -3.09
C GLU A 87 -13.69 5.14 -2.06
N THR A 88 -13.84 3.83 -2.11
CA THR A 88 -13.04 2.87 -1.34
C THR A 88 -12.43 1.88 -2.32
N LEU A 89 -11.10 1.90 -2.39
CA LEU A 89 -10.34 1.05 -3.29
C LEU A 89 -9.51 0.06 -2.49
N TRP A 90 -9.70 -1.24 -2.76
CA TRP A 90 -8.82 -2.30 -2.28
C TRP A 90 -7.85 -2.69 -3.38
N TYR A 91 -6.56 -2.57 -3.10
CA TYR A 91 -5.52 -2.91 -4.08
C TYR A 91 -4.45 -3.81 -3.47
N THR A 92 -4.06 -4.85 -4.21
CA THR A 92 -3.04 -5.81 -3.80
C THR A 92 -1.77 -5.61 -4.61
N PHE A 93 -0.73 -5.14 -3.96
CA PHE A 93 0.61 -4.98 -4.52
C PHE A 93 1.32 -6.34 -4.48
N ARG A 94 1.79 -6.81 -5.64
CA ARG A 94 2.41 -8.14 -5.80
C ARG A 94 3.84 -8.09 -6.29
N ASP A 95 4.18 -7.03 -7.00
CA ASP A 95 5.48 -6.85 -7.64
C ASP A 95 6.39 -6.00 -6.75
N GLU A 96 7.68 -6.31 -6.73
CA GLU A 96 8.68 -5.50 -6.04
C GLU A 96 8.78 -4.10 -6.64
N GLY A 97 9.14 -3.14 -5.82
CA GLY A 97 9.36 -1.76 -6.22
C GLY A 97 8.61 -0.74 -5.40
N VAL A 98 8.71 0.51 -5.82
CA VAL A 98 8.03 1.64 -5.17
C VAL A 98 6.89 2.11 -6.05
N THR A 99 5.70 2.22 -5.46
CA THR A 99 4.51 2.79 -6.10
C THR A 99 4.05 4.00 -5.30
N TYR A 100 3.78 5.09 -6.00
CA TYR A 100 3.21 6.31 -5.44
C TYR A 100 1.72 6.36 -5.78
N VAL A 101 0.88 6.64 -4.77
CA VAL A 101 -0.57 6.72 -4.93
C VAL A 101 -1.07 8.03 -4.36
N ARG A 102 -1.93 8.73 -5.12
CA ARG A 102 -2.64 9.92 -4.64
C ARG A 102 -4.08 9.91 -5.12
N LEU A 103 -4.92 10.64 -4.42
CA LEU A 103 -6.29 10.92 -4.84
C LEU A 103 -6.33 12.27 -5.53
N VAL A 104 -6.93 12.32 -6.70
CA VAL A 104 -7.24 13.54 -7.45
C VAL A 104 -8.73 13.77 -7.37
N ALA A 105 -9.15 14.96 -6.96
CA ALA A 105 -10.55 15.38 -6.91
C ALA A 105 -10.76 16.58 -7.81
N SER A 106 -11.86 16.59 -8.57
CA SER A 106 -12.18 17.70 -9.45
C SER A 106 -13.67 18.04 -9.46
N ASN A 107 -13.98 19.27 -9.91
CA ASN A 107 -15.35 19.68 -10.22
C ASN A 107 -15.80 19.15 -11.58
N SER A 108 -17.08 19.31 -11.90
CA SER A 108 -17.70 18.80 -13.13
C SER A 108 -17.07 19.32 -14.44
N THR A 109 -16.39 20.46 -14.38
CA THR A 109 -15.74 21.07 -15.55
C THR A 109 -14.22 20.81 -15.59
N ALA A 110 -13.70 20.11 -14.60
CA ALA A 110 -12.26 19.84 -14.39
C ALA A 110 -11.38 21.12 -14.38
N THR A 111 -11.99 22.29 -14.11
CA THR A 111 -11.28 23.58 -14.03
C THR A 111 -10.59 23.78 -12.68
N CYS A 112 -11.08 23.10 -11.65
CA CYS A 112 -10.50 23.08 -10.31
C CYS A 112 -10.16 21.65 -9.95
N GLN A 113 -8.92 21.43 -9.52
CA GLN A 113 -8.44 20.13 -9.05
C GLN A 113 -7.75 20.29 -7.68
N ALA A 114 -7.87 19.28 -6.86
CA ALA A 114 -7.16 19.16 -5.59
C ALA A 114 -6.56 17.75 -5.50
N TYR A 115 -5.45 17.64 -4.77
CA TYR A 115 -4.69 16.41 -4.59
C TYR A 115 -4.61 16.08 -3.11
N SER A 116 -4.73 14.81 -2.76
CA SER A 116 -4.41 14.33 -1.42
C SER A 116 -2.90 14.33 -1.16
N GLU A 117 -2.51 13.98 0.05
CA GLU A 117 -1.14 13.54 0.32
C GLU A 117 -0.80 12.33 -0.55
N THR A 118 0.48 12.17 -0.87
CA THR A 118 0.99 11.02 -1.63
C THR A 118 1.32 9.89 -0.66
N PHE A 119 0.76 8.71 -0.92
CA PHE A 119 1.11 7.48 -0.25
C PHE A 119 2.25 6.81 -1.01
N THR A 120 3.31 6.44 -0.29
CA THR A 120 4.45 5.68 -0.85
C THR A 120 4.34 4.23 -0.39
N ILE A 121 4.21 3.32 -1.34
CA ILE A 121 4.13 1.89 -1.10
C ILE A 121 5.43 1.27 -1.59
N ASN A 122 6.18 0.63 -0.69
CA ASN A 122 7.46 0.00 -1.00
C ASN A 122 7.38 -1.50 -0.78
N ILE A 123 7.40 -2.27 -1.86
CA ILE A 123 7.43 -3.75 -1.83
C ILE A 123 8.88 -4.20 -2.00
N GLY A 124 9.40 -4.87 -0.96
CA GLY A 124 10.76 -5.41 -0.96
C GLY A 124 10.91 -6.69 -1.79
N GLU A 125 12.16 -7.01 -2.13
CA GLU A 125 12.51 -8.24 -2.85
C GLU A 125 12.03 -9.50 -2.12
N PRO A 126 11.54 -10.51 -2.84
CA PRO A 126 11.27 -11.81 -2.27
C PRO A 126 12.59 -12.48 -1.84
N ARG A 127 12.56 -13.15 -0.69
CA ARG A 127 13.74 -13.81 -0.12
C ARG A 127 13.40 -15.19 0.40
N LEU A 128 14.28 -16.15 0.16
CA LEU A 128 14.23 -17.48 0.75
C LEU A 128 15.65 -17.92 1.08
N GLU A 129 15.94 -18.13 2.35
CA GLU A 129 17.22 -18.62 2.83
C GLU A 129 17.06 -19.92 3.60
N ALA A 130 17.81 -20.91 3.21
CA ALA A 130 17.88 -22.19 3.88
C ALA A 130 19.17 -22.26 4.72
N PRO A 131 19.11 -22.62 6.00
CA PRO A 131 20.31 -22.78 6.81
C PRO A 131 21.15 -23.95 6.32
N ASN A 132 22.47 -23.76 6.32
CA ASN A 132 23.42 -24.79 5.92
C ASN A 132 23.62 -25.87 7.00
N VAL A 133 23.26 -25.55 8.24
CA VAL A 133 23.48 -26.42 9.40
C VAL A 133 22.45 -26.13 10.47
N PHE A 134 22.07 -27.15 11.20
CA PHE A 134 21.30 -27.05 12.45
C PHE A 134 21.91 -28.02 13.48
N SER A 135 21.64 -27.83 14.75
CA SER A 135 22.28 -28.56 15.84
C SER A 135 21.27 -28.96 16.91
N PRO A 136 20.43 -29.98 16.63
CA PRO A 136 19.38 -30.37 17.55
C PRO A 136 19.98 -30.86 18.89
N GLY A 137 19.42 -30.34 19.98
CA GLY A 137 19.75 -30.75 21.36
C GLY A 137 21.08 -30.23 21.94
N THR A 138 21.86 -29.43 21.21
CA THR A 138 23.11 -28.83 21.73
C THR A 138 22.91 -27.48 22.39
N SER A 139 21.87 -26.72 21.99
CA SER A 139 21.54 -25.41 22.53
C SER A 139 20.02 -25.28 22.55
N PRO A 140 19.30 -25.72 23.59
CA PRO A 140 17.86 -25.77 23.63
C PRO A 140 17.22 -24.44 23.24
N GLY A 141 16.35 -24.46 22.21
CA GLY A 141 15.65 -23.28 21.65
C GLY A 141 16.44 -22.47 20.62
N VAL A 142 17.68 -22.89 20.27
CA VAL A 142 18.50 -22.22 19.26
C VAL A 142 19.02 -23.25 18.27
N ASN A 143 18.65 -23.12 16.97
CA ASN A 143 19.04 -24.03 15.89
C ASN A 143 18.66 -25.50 16.10
N ASP A 144 17.65 -25.79 16.89
CA ASP A 144 17.16 -27.15 17.15
C ASP A 144 16.37 -27.72 15.97
N GLU A 145 15.79 -26.86 15.16
CA GLU A 145 15.03 -27.19 13.97
C GLU A 145 15.68 -26.56 12.72
N TRP A 146 15.66 -27.29 11.61
CA TRP A 146 16.00 -26.72 10.32
C TRP A 146 14.80 -26.00 9.75
N LYS A 147 14.84 -24.67 9.74
CA LYS A 147 13.79 -23.77 9.25
C LYS A 147 14.37 -22.81 8.23
N VAL A 148 13.57 -22.46 7.22
CA VAL A 148 13.91 -21.41 6.25
C VAL A 148 13.57 -20.04 6.81
N ALA A 149 14.40 -19.02 6.50
CA ALA A 149 14.01 -17.61 6.61
C ALA A 149 13.41 -17.16 5.28
N TYR A 150 12.29 -16.46 5.33
CA TYR A 150 11.58 -16.07 4.11
C TYR A 150 10.89 -14.71 4.23
N LYS A 151 10.73 -14.09 3.06
CA LYS A 151 10.02 -12.83 2.88
C LYS A 151 9.30 -12.86 1.54
N SER A 152 8.06 -12.36 1.49
CA SER A 152 7.24 -12.29 0.28
C SER A 152 7.01 -13.65 -0.41
N ILE A 153 6.89 -14.72 0.38
CA ILE A 153 6.63 -16.07 -0.12
C ILE A 153 5.15 -16.38 0.03
N VAL A 154 4.49 -16.65 -1.09
CA VAL A 154 3.03 -16.92 -1.16
C VAL A 154 2.73 -18.42 -1.30
N SER A 155 3.68 -19.21 -1.80
CA SER A 155 3.56 -20.66 -1.98
C SER A 155 4.91 -21.31 -1.75
N PHE A 156 4.92 -22.35 -0.96
CA PHE A 156 6.13 -23.03 -0.55
C PHE A 156 5.93 -24.55 -0.56
N LYS A 157 6.96 -25.29 -0.96
CA LYS A 157 7.04 -26.75 -0.82
C LYS A 157 8.49 -27.13 -0.64
N CYS A 158 8.77 -27.96 0.35
CA CYS A 158 10.12 -28.45 0.64
C CYS A 158 10.14 -29.98 0.77
N TRP A 159 11.12 -30.59 0.14
CA TRP A 159 11.43 -32.01 0.24
C TRP A 159 12.87 -32.16 0.73
N ILE A 160 13.05 -32.92 1.79
CA ILE A 160 14.37 -33.25 2.33
C ILE A 160 14.69 -34.69 1.94
N PHE A 161 15.86 -34.90 1.32
CA PHE A 161 16.36 -36.19 0.89
C PHE A 161 17.65 -36.53 1.59
N ASN A 162 17.88 -37.82 1.85
CA ASN A 162 19.17 -38.26 2.29
C ASN A 162 20.14 -38.35 1.09
N LYS A 163 21.44 -38.67 1.39
CA LYS A 163 22.49 -38.78 0.36
C LYS A 163 22.25 -39.88 -0.68
N TRP A 164 21.31 -40.78 -0.45
CA TRP A 164 20.96 -41.88 -1.37
C TRP A 164 19.69 -41.56 -2.18
N GLY A 165 19.11 -40.32 -2.06
CA GLY A 165 17.93 -39.88 -2.79
C GLY A 165 16.62 -40.36 -2.19
N VAL A 166 16.64 -40.92 -0.97
CA VAL A 166 15.41 -41.30 -0.27
C VAL A 166 14.83 -40.08 0.41
N GLN A 167 13.53 -39.80 0.15
CA GLN A 167 12.82 -38.70 0.81
C GLN A 167 12.68 -39.01 2.31
N MET A 168 13.18 -38.09 3.12
CA MET A 168 13.14 -38.17 4.58
C MET A 168 11.98 -37.37 5.17
N PHE A 169 11.70 -36.19 4.58
CA PHE A 169 10.68 -35.28 5.08
C PHE A 169 10.06 -34.47 3.94
N TYR A 170 8.82 -34.01 4.15
CA TYR A 170 8.12 -33.08 3.27
C TYR A 170 7.28 -32.14 4.11
N PHE A 171 7.28 -30.87 3.74
CA PHE A 171 6.38 -29.85 4.32
C PHE A 171 6.04 -28.79 3.27
N ASP A 172 4.87 -28.16 3.42
CA ASP A 172 4.32 -27.18 2.49
C ASP A 172 4.04 -25.79 3.12
N SER A 173 4.42 -25.65 4.39
CA SER A 173 4.45 -24.36 5.07
C SER A 173 5.91 -23.97 5.38
N PRO A 174 6.34 -22.74 5.04
CA PRO A 174 7.70 -22.30 5.33
C PRO A 174 7.96 -22.09 6.84
N ASP A 175 6.89 -22.04 7.67
CA ASP A 175 6.99 -21.94 9.13
C ASP A 175 7.21 -23.31 9.80
N GLN A 176 7.05 -24.39 9.06
CA GLN A 176 7.38 -25.72 9.56
C GLN A 176 8.90 -25.93 9.53
N GLY A 177 9.40 -26.66 10.50
CA GLY A 177 10.80 -27.08 10.59
C GLY A 177 10.94 -28.60 10.54
N TRP A 178 12.17 -29.08 10.37
CA TRP A 178 12.56 -30.47 10.42
C TRP A 178 13.54 -30.72 11.56
#